data_39ba36ed9d579b5158fc545e19a2ff9b
#
_entry.id   39ba36ed9d579b5158fc545e19a2ff9b
#
_cell.length_a   1.000
_cell.length_b   1.000
_cell.length_c   1.000
_cell.angle_alpha   90.00
_cell.angle_beta   90.00
_cell.angle_gamma   90.00
#
_symmetry.space_group_name_H-M   'P 1'
#
loop_
_entity.id
_entity.type
_entity.pdbx_description
1 polymer ?
#
loop_
_entity_poly.entity_id
_entity_poly.type
_entity_poly.pdbx_seq_one_letter_code
_entity_poly.pdbx_strand_id
1 'polypeptide(L)'
;ITRKPAVCLVGPEGFANAVPAMMEAWGERSPVIFVTGSSTLKRQGAGGFKEIDDVAIAEPLTKYSVSITDGERINEFVDRAYKIAVNGYPGAVHLSLPVDIMFSSFDENAGRQERPFDLTAQAPARAWPEP
;
A
#
# COMPACT_ATOMS: atom_id res chain seq x y z
N ILE A 1 -15.00 14.38 7.93
CA ILE A 1 -13.79 13.63 7.58
C ILE A 1 -13.86 12.29 8.31
N THR A 2 -13.85 11.19 7.55
CA THR A 2 -14.20 9.85 8.05
C THR A 2 -13.09 9.19 8.90
N ARG A 3 -11.86 9.69 8.87
CA ARG A 3 -10.65 9.06 9.43
C ARG A 3 -10.36 7.66 8.90
N LYS A 4 -11.02 7.26 7.83
CA LYS A 4 -10.76 5.99 7.14
C LYS A 4 -9.75 6.21 6.04
N PRO A 5 -8.86 5.24 5.76
CA PRO A 5 -7.93 5.36 4.65
C PRO A 5 -8.68 5.44 3.32
N ALA A 6 -8.18 6.29 2.43
CA ALA A 6 -8.54 6.25 1.02
C ALA A 6 -7.64 5.24 0.31
N VAL A 7 -8.10 4.68 -0.81
CA VAL A 7 -7.30 3.82 -1.68
C VAL A 7 -7.13 4.51 -3.03
N CYS A 8 -5.90 4.59 -3.49
CA CYS A 8 -5.53 5.10 -4.81
C CYS A 8 -4.89 3.96 -5.60
N LEU A 9 -5.56 3.49 -6.65
CA LEU A 9 -5.07 2.42 -7.51
C LEU A 9 -4.65 2.98 -8.86
N VAL A 10 -3.40 2.78 -9.25
CA VAL A 10 -2.81 3.33 -10.47
C VAL A 10 -1.88 2.36 -11.17
N GLY A 11 -1.68 2.55 -12.48
CA GLY A 11 -0.61 1.90 -13.23
C GLY A 11 0.73 2.63 -13.05
N PRO A 12 1.81 2.17 -13.72
CA PRO A 12 3.15 2.74 -13.54
C PRO A 12 3.23 4.24 -13.85
N GLU A 13 2.61 4.71 -14.93
CA GLU A 13 2.59 6.15 -15.26
C GLU A 13 1.71 6.94 -14.29
N GLY A 14 0.60 6.33 -13.88
CA GLY A 14 -0.27 6.90 -12.86
C GLY A 14 0.45 7.06 -11.53
N PHE A 15 1.34 6.13 -11.18
CA PHE A 15 2.20 6.25 -10.02
C PHE A 15 3.10 7.47 -10.10
N ALA A 16 3.80 7.68 -11.23
CA ALA A 16 4.66 8.85 -11.41
C ALA A 16 3.88 10.16 -11.22
N ASN A 17 2.63 10.21 -11.71
CA ASN A 17 1.73 11.34 -11.52
C ASN A 17 1.16 11.46 -10.09
N ALA A 18 1.13 10.37 -9.32
CA ALA A 18 0.64 10.35 -7.95
C ALA A 18 1.70 10.79 -6.92
N VAL A 19 2.98 10.87 -7.30
CA VAL A 19 4.06 11.28 -6.37
C VAL A 19 3.80 12.63 -5.70
N PRO A 20 3.33 13.70 -6.37
CA PRO A 20 2.95 14.94 -5.71
C PRO A 20 1.83 14.74 -4.68
N ALA A 21 0.85 13.88 -4.97
CA ALA A 21 -0.24 13.59 -4.04
C ALA A 21 0.24 12.74 -2.83
N MET A 22 1.25 11.88 -3.02
CA MET A 22 1.90 11.18 -1.90
C MET A 22 2.60 12.17 -0.97
N MET A 23 3.28 13.16 -1.54
CA MET A 23 3.94 14.23 -0.77
C MET A 23 2.94 15.04 0.05
N GLU A 24 1.79 15.37 -0.53
CA GLU A 24 0.70 16.05 0.16
C GLU A 24 0.13 15.17 1.28
N ALA A 25 -0.17 13.90 0.99
CA ALA A 25 -0.67 12.97 1.98
C ALA A 25 0.31 12.75 3.14
N TRP A 26 1.61 12.77 2.86
CA TRP A 26 2.66 12.71 3.88
C TRP A 26 2.65 13.96 4.77
N GLY A 27 2.61 15.16 4.16
CA GLY A 27 2.61 16.44 4.87
C GLY A 27 1.38 16.62 5.75
N GLU A 28 0.20 16.30 5.20
CA GLU A 28 -1.10 16.42 5.87
C GLU A 28 -1.44 15.23 6.78
N ARG A 29 -0.55 14.24 6.87
CA ARG A 29 -0.78 12.99 7.65
C ARG A 29 -2.10 12.31 7.29
N SER A 30 -2.42 12.33 6.01
CA SER A 30 -3.63 11.70 5.48
C SER A 30 -3.41 10.21 5.25
N PRO A 31 -4.25 9.32 5.80
CA PRO A 31 -4.11 7.89 5.57
C PRO A 31 -4.58 7.55 4.15
N VAL A 32 -3.63 7.26 3.28
CA VAL A 32 -3.90 6.84 1.90
C VAL A 32 -3.09 5.58 1.60
N ILE A 33 -3.75 4.57 1.05
CA ILE A 33 -3.11 3.35 0.57
C ILE A 33 -2.96 3.49 -0.95
N PHE A 34 -1.74 3.73 -1.41
CA PHE A 34 -1.41 3.74 -2.83
C PHE A 34 -1.09 2.32 -3.26
N VAL A 35 -1.76 1.84 -4.30
CA VAL A 35 -1.50 0.55 -4.93
C VAL A 35 -1.09 0.78 -6.36
N THR A 36 0.11 0.36 -6.72
CA THR A 36 0.69 0.60 -8.04
C THR A 36 0.87 -0.72 -8.78
N GLY A 37 0.36 -0.81 -10.00
CA GLY A 37 0.73 -1.89 -10.90
C GLY A 37 2.19 -1.75 -11.31
N SER A 38 2.99 -2.80 -11.20
CA SER A 38 4.41 -2.79 -11.56
C SER A 38 4.79 -3.90 -12.53
N SER A 39 5.99 -3.88 -13.07
CA SER A 39 6.49 -4.92 -13.96
C SER A 39 6.56 -6.29 -13.25
N THR A 40 6.64 -7.36 -14.05
CA THR A 40 6.66 -8.73 -13.50
C THR A 40 7.87 -8.96 -12.61
N LEU A 41 7.69 -9.66 -11.49
CA LEU A 41 8.78 -10.03 -10.57
C LEU A 41 9.93 -10.74 -11.31
N LYS A 42 9.60 -11.62 -12.25
CA LYS A 42 10.59 -12.41 -13.00
C LYS A 42 11.51 -11.57 -13.90
N ARG A 43 11.10 -10.36 -14.25
CA ARG A 43 11.84 -9.47 -15.16
C ARG A 43 12.23 -8.15 -14.49
N GLN A 44 12.04 -8.03 -13.21
CA GLN A 44 12.39 -6.85 -12.44
C GLN A 44 13.89 -6.56 -12.57
N GLY A 45 14.26 -5.33 -12.89
CA GLY A 45 15.64 -4.93 -13.15
C GLY A 45 16.13 -5.21 -14.58
N ALA A 46 15.28 -5.76 -15.45
CA ALA A 46 15.66 -6.02 -16.85
C ALA A 46 15.43 -4.84 -17.80
N GLY A 47 14.98 -3.68 -17.29
CA GLY A 47 14.66 -2.52 -18.11
C GLY A 47 13.41 -2.73 -18.97
N GLY A 48 12.39 -3.39 -18.42
CA GLY A 48 11.13 -3.64 -19.10
C GLY A 48 10.37 -2.35 -19.42
N PHE A 49 9.39 -2.44 -20.33
CA PHE A 49 8.54 -1.31 -20.67
C PHE A 49 7.82 -0.78 -19.42
N LYS A 50 7.98 0.52 -19.17
CA LYS A 50 7.41 1.23 -18.01
C LYS A 50 7.90 0.72 -16.64
N GLU A 51 9.04 0.05 -16.61
CA GLU A 51 9.65 -0.36 -15.38
C GLU A 51 10.26 0.84 -14.65
N ILE A 52 9.85 1.03 -13.41
CA ILE A 52 10.44 1.99 -12.47
C ILE A 52 10.55 1.33 -11.10
N ASP A 53 11.46 1.79 -10.28
CA ASP A 53 11.52 1.39 -8.86
C ASP A 53 10.54 2.22 -8.04
N ASP A 54 9.27 1.84 -8.14
CA ASP A 54 8.16 2.51 -7.47
C ASP A 54 8.28 2.40 -5.94
N VAL A 55 8.83 1.31 -5.43
CA VAL A 55 9.06 1.11 -3.99
C VAL A 55 10.07 2.12 -3.48
N ALA A 56 11.24 2.25 -4.13
CA ALA A 56 12.26 3.21 -3.73
C ALA A 56 11.80 4.67 -3.86
N ILE A 57 11.02 4.99 -4.90
CA ILE A 57 10.45 6.34 -5.08
C ILE A 57 9.44 6.66 -3.98
N ALA A 58 8.58 5.71 -3.59
CA ALA A 58 7.56 5.92 -2.57
C ALA A 58 8.11 5.90 -1.13
N GLU A 59 9.24 5.25 -0.90
CA GLU A 59 9.80 5.04 0.45
C GLU A 59 9.92 6.34 1.27
N PRO A 60 10.52 7.44 0.77
CA PRO A 60 10.66 8.68 1.53
C PRO A 60 9.34 9.45 1.74
N LEU A 61 8.28 9.09 1.03
CA LEU A 61 6.98 9.77 1.03
C LEU A 61 5.88 8.97 1.72
N THR A 62 6.21 7.81 2.29
CA THR A 62 5.24 6.91 2.89
C THR A 62 5.77 6.32 4.20
N LYS A 63 4.86 5.89 5.05
CA LYS A 63 5.21 5.17 6.29
C LYS A 63 5.65 3.74 6.03
N TYR A 64 5.29 3.21 4.87
CA TYR A 64 5.55 1.84 4.47
C TYR A 64 5.45 1.74 2.95
N SER A 65 6.46 1.21 2.32
CA SER A 65 6.48 0.95 0.88
C SER A 65 7.04 -0.44 0.64
N VAL A 66 6.33 -1.28 -0.10
CA VAL A 66 6.74 -2.67 -0.33
C VAL A 66 6.16 -3.22 -1.62
N SER A 67 6.89 -4.12 -2.26
CA SER A 67 6.38 -4.94 -3.36
C SER A 67 5.72 -6.21 -2.82
N ILE A 68 4.54 -6.55 -3.34
CA ILE A 68 3.85 -7.81 -3.07
C ILE A 68 4.55 -8.90 -3.86
N THR A 69 5.25 -9.80 -3.19
CA THR A 69 6.07 -10.84 -3.82
C THR A 69 5.38 -12.19 -3.89
N ASP A 70 4.23 -12.33 -3.24
CA ASP A 70 3.50 -13.58 -3.13
C ASP A 70 1.99 -13.27 -3.09
N GLY A 71 1.26 -13.81 -4.07
CA GLY A 71 -0.18 -13.58 -4.18
C GLY A 71 -0.99 -14.22 -3.07
N GLU A 72 -0.55 -15.35 -2.51
CA GLU A 72 -1.23 -15.98 -1.39
C GLU A 72 -1.18 -15.13 -0.11
N ARG A 73 -0.22 -14.20 -0.05
CA ARG A 73 -0.02 -13.28 1.07
C ARG A 73 -0.63 -11.89 0.87
N ILE A 74 -1.39 -11.66 -0.19
CA ILE A 74 -1.99 -10.34 -0.48
C ILE A 74 -2.77 -9.80 0.74
N ASN A 75 -3.55 -10.65 1.39
CA ASN A 75 -4.33 -10.26 2.57
C ASN A 75 -3.45 -9.77 3.72
N GLU A 76 -2.28 -10.40 3.92
CA GLU A 76 -1.30 -9.97 4.93
C GLU A 76 -0.72 -8.58 4.60
N PHE A 77 -0.34 -8.35 3.34
CA PHE A 77 0.19 -7.05 2.90
C PHE A 77 -0.84 -5.93 3.05
N VAL A 78 -2.10 -6.19 2.65
CA VAL A 78 -3.19 -5.21 2.76
C VAL A 78 -3.52 -4.92 4.22
N ASP A 79 -3.63 -5.93 5.08
CA ASP A 79 -3.89 -5.75 6.51
C ASP A 79 -2.78 -4.93 7.18
N ARG A 80 -1.53 -5.24 6.85
CA ARG A 80 -0.36 -4.50 7.36
C ARG A 80 -0.37 -3.05 6.89
N ALA A 81 -0.62 -2.81 5.59
CA ALA A 81 -0.70 -1.48 5.03
C ALA A 81 -1.80 -0.65 5.69
N TYR A 82 -3.00 -1.24 5.87
CA TYR A 82 -4.10 -0.58 6.56
C TYR A 82 -3.72 -0.18 7.99
N LYS A 83 -3.20 -1.12 8.77
CA LYS A 83 -2.79 -0.88 10.16
C LYS A 83 -1.73 0.21 10.27
N ILE A 84 -0.74 0.21 9.36
CA ILE A 84 0.32 1.22 9.36
C ILE A 84 -0.23 2.58 8.96
N ALA A 85 -1.15 2.63 7.97
CA ALA A 85 -1.74 3.89 7.52
C ALA A 85 -2.50 4.62 8.63
N VAL A 86 -3.17 3.90 9.53
CA VAL A 86 -4.05 4.48 10.55
C VAL A 86 -3.45 4.55 11.94
N ASN A 87 -2.47 3.69 12.27
CA ASN A 87 -1.89 3.63 13.60
C ASN A 87 -0.80 4.67 13.84
N GLY A 88 -0.73 5.20 15.03
CA GLY A 88 0.19 6.27 15.37
C GLY A 88 -0.20 7.58 14.67
N TYR A 89 0.75 8.21 14.00
CA TYR A 89 0.43 9.28 13.06
C TYR A 89 -0.16 8.67 11.80
N PRO A 90 -1.39 9.04 11.40
CA PRO A 90 -1.92 8.60 10.11
C PRO A 90 -1.00 9.05 8.97
N GLY A 91 -1.00 8.33 7.87
CA GLY A 91 -0.16 8.73 6.75
C GLY A 91 -0.24 7.76 5.57
N ALA A 92 0.37 8.15 4.48
CA ALA A 92 0.42 7.38 3.26
C ALA A 92 1.21 6.07 3.44
N VAL A 93 0.78 5.03 2.75
CA VAL A 93 1.48 3.77 2.56
C VAL A 93 1.42 3.36 1.10
N HIS A 94 2.36 2.56 0.64
CA HIS A 94 2.46 2.14 -0.75
C HIS A 94 2.63 0.62 -0.85
N LEU A 95 1.88 0.02 -1.78
CA LEU A 95 1.97 -1.38 -2.18
C LEU A 95 2.22 -1.44 -3.69
N SER A 96 3.37 -1.96 -4.10
CA SER A 96 3.64 -2.30 -5.48
C SER A 96 3.06 -3.68 -5.78
N LEU A 97 2.21 -3.78 -6.81
CA LEU A 97 1.53 -5.01 -7.22
C LEU A 97 2.04 -5.46 -8.60
N PRO A 98 2.98 -6.41 -8.65
CA PRO A 98 3.51 -6.93 -9.90
C PRO A 98 2.44 -7.58 -10.78
N VAL A 99 2.57 -7.40 -12.09
CA VAL A 99 1.60 -7.88 -13.08
C VAL A 99 1.40 -9.39 -13.03
N ASP A 100 2.46 -10.15 -12.79
CA ASP A 100 2.37 -11.62 -12.65
C ASP A 100 1.59 -12.05 -11.40
N ILE A 101 1.68 -11.28 -10.33
CA ILE A 101 0.83 -11.47 -9.14
C ILE A 101 -0.61 -11.08 -9.46
N MET A 102 -0.82 -9.92 -10.11
CA MET A 102 -2.16 -9.39 -10.41
C MET A 102 -3.00 -10.33 -11.29
N PHE A 103 -2.38 -11.01 -12.26
CA PHE A 103 -3.06 -11.90 -13.19
C PHE A 103 -2.95 -13.40 -12.84
N SER A 104 -2.34 -13.73 -11.73
CA SER A 104 -2.29 -15.10 -11.25
C SER A 104 -3.59 -15.49 -10.52
N SER A 105 -3.89 -16.80 -10.54
CA SER A 105 -4.99 -17.38 -9.76
C SER A 105 -4.43 -17.94 -8.47
N PHE A 106 -5.03 -17.59 -7.36
CA PHE A 106 -4.68 -18.06 -6.02
C PHE A 106 -5.89 -18.70 -5.36
N ASP A 107 -5.65 -19.64 -4.45
CA ASP A 107 -6.70 -20.12 -3.56
C ASP A 107 -7.10 -18.95 -2.62
N GLU A 108 -8.37 -18.56 -2.67
CA GLU A 108 -8.88 -17.47 -1.81
C GLU A 108 -8.73 -17.74 -0.31
N ASN A 109 -8.56 -19.00 0.07
CA ASN A 109 -8.35 -19.43 1.45
C ASN A 109 -6.85 -19.56 1.80
N ALA A 110 -5.97 -19.55 0.80
CA ALA A 110 -4.53 -19.53 1.04
C ALA A 110 -4.17 -18.24 1.80
N GLY A 111 -3.36 -18.35 2.82
CA GLY A 111 -2.92 -17.20 3.62
C GLY A 111 -4.01 -16.55 4.48
N ARG A 112 -5.23 -17.07 4.50
CA ARG A 112 -6.23 -16.64 5.48
C ARG A 112 -5.74 -17.04 6.87
N GLN A 113 -5.16 -16.08 7.58
CA GLN A 113 -5.01 -16.23 9.02
C GLN A 113 -6.42 -16.39 9.61
N GLU A 114 -6.56 -17.26 10.60
CA GLU A 114 -7.84 -17.59 11.26
C GLU A 114 -8.58 -16.40 11.87
N ARG A 115 -8.03 -15.20 11.78
CA ARG A 115 -8.67 -13.97 12.21
C ARG A 115 -9.28 -13.28 11.01
N PRO A 116 -10.62 -13.17 10.97
CA PRO A 116 -11.26 -12.34 9.96
C PRO A 116 -10.68 -10.92 10.02
N PHE A 117 -10.45 -10.34 8.86
CA PHE A 117 -10.04 -8.94 8.75
C PHE A 117 -11.15 -8.06 9.33
N ASP A 118 -10.96 -7.61 10.54
CA ASP A 118 -11.94 -6.74 11.21
C ASP A 118 -11.69 -5.29 10.79
N LEU A 119 -12.41 -4.85 9.77
CA LEU A 119 -12.43 -3.45 9.32
C LEU A 119 -13.00 -2.51 10.38
N THR A 120 -13.66 -3.05 11.40
CA THR A 120 -14.26 -2.27 12.49
C THR A 120 -13.33 -2.14 13.70
N ALA A 121 -12.26 -2.93 13.75
CA ALA A 121 -11.24 -2.79 14.78
C ALA A 121 -10.60 -1.41 14.65
N GLN A 122 -11.19 -0.45 15.34
CA GLN A 122 -10.64 0.88 15.44
C GLN A 122 -9.27 0.76 16.13
N ALA A 123 -8.25 1.29 15.50
CA ALA A 123 -7.02 1.56 16.22
C ALA A 123 -7.40 2.33 17.50
N PRO A 124 -6.84 1.96 18.66
CA PRO A 124 -7.15 2.67 19.89
C PRO A 124 -6.92 4.15 19.65
N ALA A 125 -7.96 4.95 19.88
CA ALA A 125 -7.87 6.38 19.76
C ALA A 125 -6.74 6.83 20.67
N ARG A 126 -5.61 7.23 20.11
CA ARG A 126 -4.62 7.95 20.90
C ARG A 126 -5.25 9.27 21.26
N ALA A 127 -5.47 9.45 22.56
CA ALA A 127 -5.74 10.77 23.08
C ALA A 127 -4.57 11.68 22.65
N TRP A 128 -4.87 12.71 21.85
CA TRP A 128 -3.94 13.80 21.68
C TRP A 128 -3.67 14.36 23.08
N PRO A 129 -2.42 14.65 23.43
CA PRO A 129 -2.21 15.48 24.60
C PRO A 129 -3.00 16.76 24.38
N GLU A 130 -3.92 17.04 25.26
CA GLU A 130 -4.63 18.31 25.25
C GLU A 130 -3.61 19.44 25.38
N PRO A 131 -3.80 20.58 24.68
CA PRO A 131 -2.88 21.71 24.74
C PRO A 131 -2.75 22.28 26.15
#